data_3d9bc8a919d944e522881f239f441ff8
#
_entry.id   3d9bc8a919d944e522881f239f441ff8
#
_cell.length_a   1.000
_cell.length_b   1.000
_cell.length_c   1.000
_cell.angle_alpha   90.00
_cell.angle_beta   90.00
_cell.angle_gamma   90.00
#
_symmetry.space_group_name_H-M   'P 1'
#
loop_
_entity.id
_entity.type
_entity.pdbx_description
1 polymer ?
#
loop_
_entity_poly.entity_id
_entity_poly.type
_entity_poly.pdbx_seq_one_letter_code
_entity_poly.pdbx_strand_id
1 'polypeptide(L)'
;MVRLKNKGIFIFAILCILLMIIIYVVPGVGNLMKVSYVAEYGELSIYDDTTGYMVRNESVYEATANGKLNRLSKDGELIRKGTAAVEVSDGKEPEESDEFTKVKDKLKGKMISVADYKVTEGGLVSYYVDGMESKLTLKYAKSADEKFFSSLDKLEAIKLPESTAHKGYPLFKIVDGTKWYIVAFVRNGSAKKYENGATIDVMFNPEKDRDIAQKDSDLIQMKVVELSKSGGKTKLLLESNRYFDGIGSMRSVPVRLTTFNARGLILEKSSITKLDGKTGVYVKDKK
;
A
#
# COMPACT_ATOMS: atom_id res chain seq x y z
N MET A 1 -68.84 -24.65 51.10
CA MET A 1 -68.92 -24.83 49.62
C MET A 1 -69.62 -23.61 49.04
N VAL A 2 -68.88 -22.61 48.57
CA VAL A 2 -69.44 -21.41 47.93
C VAL A 2 -69.71 -21.76 46.47
N ARG A 3 -70.98 -21.94 46.08
CA ARG A 3 -71.40 -22.15 44.71
C ARG A 3 -71.20 -20.85 43.90
N LEU A 4 -70.22 -20.85 43.07
CA LEU A 4 -70.00 -19.79 42.07
C LEU A 4 -71.21 -19.68 41.09
N LYS A 5 -72.20 -18.84 41.51
CA LYS A 5 -73.40 -18.60 40.70
C LYS A 5 -73.19 -17.50 39.64
N ASN A 6 -72.03 -16.86 39.57
CA ASN A 6 -71.73 -15.79 38.63
C ASN A 6 -70.44 -16.06 37.82
N LYS A 7 -70.41 -17.10 36.99
CA LYS A 7 -69.29 -17.38 36.04
C LYS A 7 -68.90 -16.13 35.23
N GLY A 8 -69.86 -15.27 34.90
CA GLY A 8 -69.61 -14.04 34.15
C GLY A 8 -68.75 -13.00 34.92
N ILE A 9 -69.01 -12.84 36.24
CA ILE A 9 -68.24 -11.91 37.09
C ILE A 9 -66.79 -12.41 37.25
N PHE A 10 -66.62 -13.72 37.37
CA PHE A 10 -65.31 -14.32 37.48
C PHE A 10 -64.47 -14.18 36.21
N ILE A 11 -65.11 -14.38 35.05
CA ILE A 11 -64.49 -14.16 33.75
C ILE A 11 -64.14 -12.70 33.55
N PHE A 12 -65.01 -11.79 33.92
CA PHE A 12 -64.77 -10.35 33.85
C PHE A 12 -63.60 -9.93 34.75
N ALA A 13 -63.53 -10.44 36.00
CA ALA A 13 -62.41 -10.17 36.90
C ALA A 13 -61.04 -10.66 36.35
N ILE A 14 -61.06 -11.87 35.78
CA ILE A 14 -59.84 -12.40 35.11
C ILE A 14 -59.43 -11.52 33.91
N LEU A 15 -60.37 -11.06 33.10
CA LEU A 15 -60.11 -10.19 31.96
C LEU A 15 -59.53 -8.83 32.39
N CYS A 16 -60.07 -8.26 33.49
CA CYS A 16 -59.53 -7.02 34.08
C CYS A 16 -58.09 -7.18 34.64
N ILE A 17 -57.80 -8.31 35.30
CA ILE A 17 -56.45 -8.63 35.80
C ILE A 17 -55.51 -8.80 34.62
N LEU A 18 -55.92 -9.51 33.56
CA LEU A 18 -55.11 -9.70 32.37
C LEU A 18 -54.83 -8.37 31.66
N LEU A 19 -55.83 -7.50 31.56
CA LEU A 19 -55.68 -6.14 31.02
C LEU A 19 -54.77 -5.28 31.87
N MET A 20 -54.84 -5.37 33.20
CA MET A 20 -53.93 -4.70 34.11
C MET A 20 -52.49 -5.17 33.94
N ILE A 21 -52.28 -6.48 33.79
CA ILE A 21 -50.95 -7.05 33.49
C ILE A 21 -50.42 -6.51 32.18
N ILE A 22 -51.21 -6.49 31.10
CA ILE A 22 -50.81 -5.95 29.79
C ILE A 22 -50.43 -4.47 29.90
N ILE A 23 -51.18 -3.65 30.62
CA ILE A 23 -50.94 -2.20 30.70
C ILE A 23 -49.77 -1.84 31.61
N TYR A 24 -49.60 -2.53 32.73
CA TYR A 24 -48.61 -2.15 33.76
C TYR A 24 -47.33 -2.99 33.75
N VAL A 25 -47.43 -4.28 33.42
CA VAL A 25 -46.27 -5.18 33.47
C VAL A 25 -45.54 -5.24 32.14
N VAL A 26 -46.24 -5.32 30.99
CA VAL A 26 -45.62 -5.44 29.69
C VAL A 26 -44.74 -4.23 29.34
N PRO A 27 -45.13 -2.96 29.54
CA PRO A 27 -44.25 -1.82 29.31
C PRO A 27 -43.02 -1.79 30.22
N GLY A 28 -43.17 -2.27 31.47
CA GLY A 28 -42.06 -2.37 32.45
C GLY A 28 -41.02 -3.39 32.02
N VAL A 29 -41.45 -4.55 31.51
CA VAL A 29 -40.56 -5.60 31.01
C VAL A 29 -39.83 -5.13 29.75
N GLY A 30 -40.51 -4.41 28.85
CA GLY A 30 -39.88 -3.83 27.65
C GLY A 30 -38.75 -2.84 27.96
N ASN A 31 -38.86 -2.10 29.09
CA ASN A 31 -37.80 -1.20 29.57
C ASN A 31 -36.64 -1.93 30.24
N LEU A 32 -36.87 -3.10 30.83
CA LEU A 32 -35.81 -3.95 31.40
C LEU A 32 -34.99 -4.69 30.34
N MET A 33 -35.53 -4.82 29.12
CA MET A 33 -34.83 -5.45 27.97
C MET A 33 -34.04 -4.45 27.13
N LYS A 34 -33.97 -3.18 27.48
CA LYS A 34 -33.15 -2.20 26.79
C LYS A 34 -31.67 -2.45 27.09
N VAL A 35 -30.97 -3.08 26.16
CA VAL A 35 -29.52 -3.25 26.25
C VAL A 35 -28.89 -1.90 25.91
N SER A 36 -28.04 -1.38 26.79
CA SER A 36 -27.24 -0.20 26.51
C SER A 36 -25.81 -0.62 26.20
N TYR A 37 -25.27 -0.09 25.12
CA TYR A 37 -23.87 -0.30 24.70
C TYR A 37 -23.06 0.95 25.04
N VAL A 38 -21.83 0.75 25.49
CA VAL A 38 -20.88 1.86 25.60
C VAL A 38 -20.32 2.11 24.23
N ALA A 39 -20.46 3.34 23.72
CA ALA A 39 -19.80 3.72 22.46
C ALA A 39 -18.30 3.90 22.72
N GLU A 40 -17.48 3.22 21.97
CA GLU A 40 -16.03 3.30 22.06
C GLU A 40 -15.47 4.06 20.86
N TYR A 41 -14.37 4.78 21.08
CA TYR A 41 -13.62 5.36 19.98
C TYR A 41 -12.86 4.25 19.25
N GLY A 42 -13.00 4.21 17.93
CA GLY A 42 -12.31 3.24 17.11
C GLY A 42 -12.01 3.77 15.71
N GLU A 43 -11.37 2.94 14.92
CA GLU A 43 -10.99 3.22 13.55
C GLU A 43 -11.64 2.19 12.62
N LEU A 44 -12.22 2.68 11.52
CA LEU A 44 -12.75 1.87 10.44
C LEU A 44 -11.92 2.13 9.19
N SER A 45 -11.18 1.12 8.74
CA SER A 45 -10.38 1.20 7.53
C SER A 45 -10.88 0.19 6.49
N ILE A 46 -10.96 0.63 5.24
CA ILE A 46 -11.24 -0.23 4.09
C ILE A 46 -9.97 -0.31 3.26
N TYR A 47 -9.38 -1.49 3.21
CA TYR A 47 -8.11 -1.72 2.53
C TYR A 47 -8.06 -3.05 1.80
N ASP A 48 -7.06 -3.21 0.94
CA ASP A 48 -6.65 -4.47 0.33
C ASP A 48 -5.13 -4.63 0.53
N ASP A 49 -4.70 -5.81 1.02
CA ASP A 49 -3.29 -6.19 1.11
C ASP A 49 -2.90 -6.95 -0.17
N THR A 50 -1.80 -6.52 -0.80
CA THR A 50 -1.31 -7.10 -2.06
C THR A 50 0.19 -6.85 -2.22
N THR A 51 0.78 -7.32 -3.32
CA THR A 51 2.14 -6.96 -3.73
C THR A 51 2.08 -5.73 -4.63
N GLY A 52 2.89 -4.72 -4.32
CA GLY A 52 3.15 -3.56 -5.16
C GLY A 52 4.43 -3.76 -5.96
N TYR A 53 4.38 -3.52 -7.26
CA TYR A 53 5.51 -3.62 -8.18
C TYR A 53 5.95 -2.23 -8.62
N MET A 54 7.20 -1.88 -8.28
CA MET A 54 7.75 -0.55 -8.51
C MET A 54 8.10 -0.37 -9.98
N VAL A 55 7.56 0.68 -10.60
CA VAL A 55 7.80 1.09 -11.98
C VAL A 55 8.30 2.53 -11.99
N ARG A 56 9.50 2.72 -12.52
CA ARG A 56 10.18 4.02 -12.53
C ARG A 56 11.13 4.10 -13.72
N ASN A 57 11.53 5.30 -14.09
CA ASN A 57 12.57 5.50 -15.08
C ASN A 57 13.93 5.35 -14.40
N GLU A 58 14.77 4.51 -14.97
CA GLU A 58 16.09 4.18 -14.44
C GLU A 58 17.14 4.22 -15.55
N SER A 59 18.23 4.92 -15.29
CA SER A 59 19.37 5.04 -16.20
C SER A 59 20.59 4.38 -15.55
N VAL A 60 21.07 3.27 -16.12
CA VAL A 60 22.23 2.52 -15.59
C VAL A 60 23.49 3.01 -16.31
N TYR A 61 24.53 3.30 -15.53
CA TYR A 61 25.82 3.76 -16.00
C TYR A 61 26.85 2.66 -15.87
N GLU A 62 27.64 2.44 -16.96
CA GLU A 62 28.67 1.42 -17.01
C GLU A 62 30.08 1.99 -16.82
N ALA A 63 30.99 1.13 -16.39
CA ALA A 63 32.42 1.45 -16.33
C ALA A 63 33.02 1.59 -17.73
N THR A 64 33.72 2.69 -17.98
CA THR A 64 34.44 2.93 -19.21
C THR A 64 35.87 2.37 -19.19
N ALA A 65 36.40 2.09 -17.99
CA ALA A 65 37.73 1.54 -17.75
C ALA A 65 37.72 0.54 -16.58
N ASN A 66 38.74 -0.31 -16.53
CA ASN A 66 39.05 -1.10 -15.35
C ASN A 66 39.79 -0.23 -14.34
N GLY A 67 39.54 -0.43 -13.03
CA GLY A 67 40.26 0.31 -12.04
C GLY A 67 39.70 0.30 -10.63
N LYS A 68 40.25 1.16 -9.80
CA LYS A 68 39.76 1.40 -8.44
C LYS A 68 38.58 2.35 -8.50
N LEU A 69 37.46 1.94 -7.91
CA LEU A 69 36.22 2.70 -7.82
C LEU A 69 36.19 3.49 -6.50
N ASN A 70 35.82 4.76 -6.62
CA ASN A 70 35.50 5.62 -5.49
C ASN A 70 34.10 6.18 -5.66
N ARG A 71 33.19 5.92 -4.72
CA ARG A 71 31.83 6.46 -4.73
C ARG A 71 31.85 7.88 -4.17
N LEU A 72 31.44 8.86 -4.99
CA LEU A 72 31.34 10.27 -4.60
C LEU A 72 29.98 10.61 -3.99
N SER A 73 28.95 9.85 -4.35
CA SER A 73 27.60 10.01 -3.82
C SER A 73 27.15 8.77 -3.04
N LYS A 74 26.29 8.97 -2.04
CA LYS A 74 25.71 7.89 -1.24
C LYS A 74 24.52 7.24 -1.98
N ASP A 75 24.18 6.01 -1.61
CA ASP A 75 22.94 5.38 -2.04
C ASP A 75 21.73 6.20 -1.55
N GLY A 76 20.73 6.43 -2.43
CA GLY A 76 19.59 7.30 -2.15
C GLY A 76 19.86 8.81 -2.23
N GLU A 77 21.08 9.25 -2.51
CA GLU A 77 21.40 10.68 -2.63
C GLU A 77 20.84 11.26 -3.94
N LEU A 78 20.19 12.42 -3.83
CA LEU A 78 19.68 13.16 -4.98
C LEU A 78 20.80 14.00 -5.60
N ILE A 79 21.18 13.71 -6.82
CA ILE A 79 22.21 14.47 -7.55
C ILE A 79 21.65 15.14 -8.79
N ARG A 80 22.28 16.22 -9.19
CA ARG A 80 21.90 17.02 -10.37
C ARG A 80 22.59 16.49 -11.63
N LYS A 81 21.96 16.72 -12.78
CA LYS A 81 22.60 16.53 -14.07
C LYS A 81 23.99 17.18 -14.11
N GLY A 82 24.98 16.48 -14.64
CA GLY A 82 26.38 16.93 -14.73
C GLY A 82 27.22 16.68 -13.48
N THR A 83 26.65 16.13 -12.41
CA THR A 83 27.40 15.69 -11.21
C THR A 83 28.01 14.31 -11.48
N ALA A 84 29.29 14.09 -11.12
CA ALA A 84 29.89 12.77 -11.13
C ALA A 84 29.44 11.99 -9.88
N ALA A 85 28.84 10.80 -10.09
CA ALA A 85 28.41 9.94 -8.98
C ALA A 85 29.55 9.07 -8.43
N VAL A 86 30.50 8.75 -9.29
CA VAL A 86 31.68 7.91 -8.98
C VAL A 86 32.89 8.46 -9.69
N GLU A 87 34.06 8.01 -9.25
CA GLU A 87 35.35 8.20 -9.87
C GLU A 87 36.05 6.85 -10.05
N VAL A 88 36.66 6.62 -11.20
CA VAL A 88 37.45 5.43 -11.48
C VAL A 88 38.88 5.86 -11.79
N SER A 89 39.82 5.39 -10.99
CA SER A 89 41.26 5.60 -11.17
C SER A 89 41.93 4.33 -11.67
N ASP A 90 43.11 4.48 -12.26
CA ASP A 90 43.90 3.34 -12.74
C ASP A 90 44.03 2.26 -11.68
N GLY A 91 43.88 1.00 -12.06
CA GLY A 91 43.95 -0.14 -11.17
C GLY A 91 44.06 -1.46 -11.94
N LYS A 92 44.27 -2.52 -11.17
CA LYS A 92 44.31 -3.87 -11.73
C LYS A 92 42.90 -4.26 -12.20
N GLU A 93 42.84 -5.11 -13.20
CA GLU A 93 41.62 -5.74 -13.65
C GLU A 93 41.01 -6.58 -12.52
N PRO A 94 39.75 -6.31 -12.12
CA PRO A 94 39.10 -7.10 -11.09
C PRO A 94 38.72 -8.49 -11.60
N GLU A 95 38.55 -9.45 -10.70
CA GLU A 95 38.04 -10.78 -11.05
C GLU A 95 36.59 -10.69 -11.56
N GLU A 96 36.27 -11.48 -12.58
CA GLU A 96 34.90 -11.57 -13.08
C GLU A 96 33.99 -12.25 -12.07
N SER A 97 32.77 -11.72 -11.92
CA SER A 97 31.71 -12.30 -11.09
C SER A 97 30.59 -12.78 -12.00
N ASP A 98 30.18 -14.04 -11.86
CA ASP A 98 29.06 -14.63 -12.60
C ASP A 98 27.75 -13.85 -12.41
N GLU A 99 27.56 -13.28 -11.23
CA GLU A 99 26.36 -12.50 -10.88
C GLU A 99 26.29 -11.20 -11.69
N PHE A 100 27.39 -10.46 -11.72
CA PHE A 100 27.46 -9.21 -12.49
C PHE A 100 27.45 -9.45 -14.00
N THR A 101 27.99 -10.56 -14.47
CA THR A 101 27.94 -10.95 -15.87
C THR A 101 26.49 -11.17 -16.34
N LYS A 102 25.69 -11.87 -15.54
CA LYS A 102 24.26 -12.07 -15.85
C LYS A 102 23.47 -10.75 -15.92
N VAL A 103 23.74 -9.80 -15.02
CA VAL A 103 23.08 -8.49 -15.06
C VAL A 103 23.56 -7.66 -16.24
N LYS A 104 24.87 -7.63 -16.50
CA LYS A 104 25.46 -6.99 -17.68
C LYS A 104 24.78 -7.47 -18.96
N ASP A 105 24.60 -8.78 -19.13
CA ASP A 105 23.97 -9.35 -20.32
C ASP A 105 22.51 -8.90 -20.49
N LYS A 106 21.75 -8.80 -19.41
CA LYS A 106 20.38 -8.26 -19.43
C LYS A 106 20.31 -6.78 -19.82
N LEU A 107 21.34 -6.01 -19.45
CA LEU A 107 21.44 -4.56 -19.67
C LEU A 107 22.27 -4.18 -20.89
N LYS A 108 22.89 -5.15 -21.60
CA LYS A 108 23.79 -4.93 -22.72
C LYS A 108 23.17 -4.01 -23.78
N GLY A 109 23.91 -2.98 -24.16
CA GLY A 109 23.49 -2.00 -25.17
C GLY A 109 22.42 -1.01 -24.67
N LYS A 110 22.11 -1.03 -23.36
CA LYS A 110 21.12 -0.15 -22.72
C LYS A 110 21.71 0.65 -21.55
N MET A 111 22.97 0.41 -21.24
CA MET A 111 23.71 1.19 -20.25
C MET A 111 24.32 2.43 -20.89
N ILE A 112 24.47 3.46 -20.08
CA ILE A 112 25.03 4.74 -20.50
C ILE A 112 26.53 4.71 -20.21
N SER A 113 27.34 4.98 -21.25
CA SER A 113 28.79 5.05 -21.18
C SER A 113 29.23 6.51 -21.23
N VAL A 114 29.78 7.05 -20.14
CA VAL A 114 30.27 8.44 -20.04
C VAL A 114 31.64 8.44 -19.38
N ALA A 115 32.63 9.00 -20.05
CA ALA A 115 34.03 8.90 -19.64
C ALA A 115 34.34 9.52 -18.27
N ASP A 116 33.61 10.57 -17.86
CA ASP A 116 33.79 11.28 -16.60
C ASP A 116 32.73 10.91 -15.54
N TYR A 117 31.90 9.89 -15.82
CA TYR A 117 30.81 9.40 -14.94
C TYR A 117 29.85 10.48 -14.46
N LYS A 118 29.75 11.59 -15.19
CA LYS A 118 28.75 12.63 -14.96
C LYS A 118 27.38 12.18 -15.43
N VAL A 119 26.39 12.32 -14.56
CA VAL A 119 25.03 11.89 -14.91
C VAL A 119 24.40 12.80 -15.98
N THR A 120 23.73 12.17 -16.94
CA THR A 120 23.04 12.86 -18.05
C THR A 120 21.69 13.42 -17.64
N GLU A 121 21.14 12.91 -16.52
CA GLU A 121 19.87 13.31 -15.92
C GLU A 121 20.04 13.39 -14.42
N GLY A 122 19.30 14.29 -13.76
CA GLY A 122 19.26 14.36 -12.30
C GLY A 122 18.34 13.28 -11.74
N GLY A 123 18.66 12.78 -10.55
CA GLY A 123 17.85 11.77 -9.86
C GLY A 123 18.56 11.17 -8.66
N LEU A 124 17.98 10.12 -8.12
CA LEU A 124 18.52 9.41 -6.98
C LEU A 124 19.58 8.40 -7.42
N VAL A 125 20.75 8.46 -6.82
CA VAL A 125 21.80 7.45 -7.04
C VAL A 125 21.38 6.15 -6.38
N SER A 126 21.52 5.03 -7.09
CA SER A 126 21.40 3.71 -6.49
C SER A 126 22.50 2.79 -6.97
N TYR A 127 23.02 2.02 -6.01
CA TYR A 127 24.04 0.99 -6.26
C TYR A 127 23.46 -0.42 -6.27
N TYR A 128 22.16 -0.52 -6.60
CA TYR A 128 21.44 -1.79 -6.72
C TYR A 128 20.82 -1.92 -8.11
N VAL A 129 21.02 -3.05 -8.77
CA VAL A 129 20.45 -3.37 -10.08
C VAL A 129 19.82 -4.76 -10.06
N ASP A 130 18.78 -4.98 -10.88
CA ASP A 130 18.07 -6.25 -10.96
C ASP A 130 17.91 -6.75 -12.41
N GLY A 131 18.36 -5.95 -13.38
CA GLY A 131 18.28 -6.25 -14.81
C GLY A 131 16.91 -5.94 -15.43
N MET A 132 16.00 -5.26 -14.70
CA MET A 132 14.70 -4.81 -15.22
C MET A 132 14.69 -3.31 -15.56
N GLU A 133 15.76 -2.58 -15.24
CA GLU A 133 15.84 -1.13 -15.34
C GLU A 133 15.44 -0.59 -16.71
N SER A 134 15.88 -1.27 -17.77
CA SER A 134 15.56 -0.87 -19.15
C SER A 134 14.28 -1.47 -19.71
N LYS A 135 13.74 -2.52 -19.06
CA LYS A 135 12.55 -3.26 -19.53
C LYS A 135 11.27 -2.78 -18.85
N LEU A 136 11.30 -2.56 -17.54
CA LEU A 136 10.11 -2.23 -16.76
C LEU A 136 9.83 -0.72 -16.81
N THR A 137 9.57 -0.21 -17.99
CA THR A 137 9.10 1.16 -18.23
C THR A 137 7.61 1.28 -17.99
N LEU A 138 7.09 2.50 -17.80
CA LEU A 138 5.66 2.75 -17.68
C LEU A 138 4.86 2.18 -18.86
N LYS A 139 5.38 2.34 -20.09
CA LYS A 139 4.75 1.80 -21.31
C LYS A 139 4.61 0.29 -21.24
N TYR A 140 5.68 -0.42 -20.85
CA TYR A 140 5.66 -1.87 -20.71
C TYR A 140 4.74 -2.31 -19.56
N ALA A 141 4.79 -1.63 -18.43
CA ALA A 141 3.96 -1.93 -17.25
C ALA A 141 2.45 -1.84 -17.54
N LYS A 142 2.03 -0.89 -18.39
CA LYS A 142 0.62 -0.78 -18.83
C LYS A 142 0.16 -2.01 -19.62
N SER A 143 1.02 -2.58 -20.48
CA SER A 143 0.67 -3.73 -21.31
C SER A 143 0.93 -5.09 -20.65
N ALA A 144 1.84 -5.17 -19.68
CA ALA A 144 2.20 -6.42 -19.02
C ALA A 144 1.08 -6.99 -18.16
N ASP A 145 0.99 -8.30 -18.10
CA ASP A 145 0.00 -9.06 -17.35
C ASP A 145 0.45 -9.40 -15.92
N GLU A 146 -0.44 -9.97 -15.12
CA GLU A 146 -0.16 -10.42 -13.76
C GLU A 146 0.97 -11.45 -13.70
N LYS A 147 1.03 -12.37 -14.68
CA LYS A 147 2.05 -13.42 -14.70
C LYS A 147 3.47 -12.85 -14.82
N PHE A 148 3.63 -11.81 -15.64
CA PHE A 148 4.91 -11.10 -15.72
C PHE A 148 5.28 -10.49 -14.36
N PHE A 149 4.36 -9.75 -13.74
CA PHE A 149 4.63 -9.09 -12.45
C PHE A 149 4.94 -10.10 -11.34
N SER A 150 4.19 -11.18 -11.22
CA SER A 150 4.46 -12.26 -10.25
C SER A 150 5.83 -12.92 -10.46
N SER A 151 6.39 -12.87 -11.66
CA SER A 151 7.76 -13.36 -11.89
C SER A 151 8.83 -12.47 -11.24
N LEU A 152 8.48 -11.21 -10.93
CA LEU A 152 9.38 -10.27 -10.27
C LEU A 152 9.51 -10.52 -8.75
N ASP A 153 8.60 -11.30 -8.14
CA ASP A 153 8.65 -11.61 -6.70
C ASP A 153 9.92 -12.38 -6.31
N LYS A 154 10.53 -13.07 -7.26
CA LYS A 154 11.77 -13.83 -7.08
C LYS A 154 13.02 -13.05 -7.48
N LEU A 155 12.85 -11.79 -7.87
CA LEU A 155 13.95 -10.98 -8.38
C LEU A 155 14.63 -10.28 -7.20
N GLU A 156 15.89 -10.59 -7.00
CA GLU A 156 16.71 -9.94 -5.99
C GLU A 156 17.53 -8.81 -6.62
N ALA A 157 17.62 -7.70 -5.92
CA ALA A 157 18.48 -6.61 -6.32
C ALA A 157 19.93 -6.95 -5.97
N ILE A 158 20.80 -6.83 -6.94
CA ILE A 158 22.24 -7.10 -6.80
C ILE A 158 22.93 -5.81 -6.41
N LYS A 159 23.69 -5.84 -5.30
CA LYS A 159 24.52 -4.72 -4.87
C LYS A 159 25.78 -4.63 -5.74
N LEU A 160 25.96 -3.48 -6.38
CA LEU A 160 27.11 -3.23 -7.24
C LEU A 160 28.42 -3.08 -6.43
N PRO A 161 29.59 -3.34 -7.04
CA PRO A 161 30.89 -3.26 -6.37
C PRO A 161 31.14 -1.89 -5.73
N GLU A 162 31.84 -1.89 -4.59
CA GLU A 162 32.13 -0.65 -3.83
C GLU A 162 33.51 -0.07 -4.15
N SER A 163 34.45 -0.91 -4.55
CA SER A 163 35.87 -0.52 -4.64
C SER A 163 36.52 -0.82 -5.99
N THR A 164 35.86 -1.55 -6.88
CA THR A 164 36.42 -1.97 -8.16
C THR A 164 35.48 -1.69 -9.30
N ALA A 165 36.01 -1.20 -10.42
CA ALA A 165 35.33 -1.01 -11.67
C ALA A 165 35.83 -1.99 -12.72
N HIS A 166 34.94 -2.70 -13.41
CA HIS A 166 35.25 -3.57 -14.54
C HIS A 166 34.59 -3.00 -15.78
N LYS A 167 35.37 -2.73 -16.83
CA LYS A 167 34.87 -2.12 -18.06
C LYS A 167 33.66 -2.84 -18.62
N GLY A 168 32.60 -2.06 -18.93
CA GLY A 168 31.33 -2.56 -19.45
C GLY A 168 30.40 -3.20 -18.41
N TYR A 169 30.74 -3.13 -17.10
CA TYR A 169 29.85 -3.55 -16.02
C TYR A 169 29.12 -2.34 -15.42
N PRO A 170 27.90 -2.53 -14.90
CA PRO A 170 27.18 -1.45 -14.24
C PRO A 170 27.91 -0.97 -12.98
N LEU A 171 28.00 0.34 -12.77
CA LEU A 171 28.61 0.99 -11.60
C LEU A 171 27.59 1.59 -10.67
N PHE A 172 26.58 2.21 -11.21
CA PHE A 172 25.47 2.82 -10.48
C PHE A 172 24.29 3.03 -11.43
N LYS A 173 23.15 3.34 -10.89
CA LYS A 173 22.02 3.83 -11.67
C LYS A 173 21.47 5.13 -11.11
N ILE A 174 20.82 5.90 -11.96
CA ILE A 174 20.03 7.06 -11.59
C ILE A 174 18.56 6.67 -11.71
N VAL A 175 17.83 6.92 -10.64
CA VAL A 175 16.38 6.74 -10.58
C VAL A 175 15.73 8.11 -10.68
N ASP A 176 14.85 8.31 -11.66
CA ASP A 176 14.04 9.52 -11.76
C ASP A 176 13.13 9.61 -10.53
N GLY A 177 13.42 10.57 -9.66
CA GLY A 177 12.65 10.81 -8.43
C GLY A 177 11.43 11.68 -8.62
N THR A 178 11.20 12.23 -9.83
CA THR A 178 10.10 13.17 -10.07
C THR A 178 8.74 12.49 -10.15
N LYS A 179 8.72 11.25 -10.66
CA LYS A 179 7.50 10.48 -10.84
C LYS A 179 7.79 8.99 -10.92
N TRP A 180 7.08 8.23 -10.12
CA TRP A 180 7.17 6.77 -10.11
C TRP A 180 5.80 6.14 -9.89
N TYR A 181 5.69 4.86 -10.14
CA TYR A 181 4.42 4.15 -10.16
C TYR A 181 4.49 2.85 -9.37
N ILE A 182 3.34 2.40 -8.90
CA ILE A 182 3.12 1.04 -8.42
C ILE A 182 2.09 0.38 -9.33
N VAL A 183 2.39 -0.84 -9.77
CA VAL A 183 1.40 -1.77 -10.30
C VAL A 183 1.00 -2.71 -9.17
N ALA A 184 -0.30 -2.85 -8.95
CA ALA A 184 -0.85 -3.77 -7.96
C ALA A 184 -2.04 -4.53 -8.55
N PHE A 185 -2.33 -5.72 -8.03
CA PHE A 185 -3.45 -6.54 -8.49
C PHE A 185 -4.40 -6.82 -7.34
N VAL A 186 -5.66 -6.42 -7.50
CA VAL A 186 -6.72 -6.65 -6.52
C VAL A 186 -7.80 -7.55 -7.11
N ARG A 187 -8.58 -8.22 -6.25
CA ARG A 187 -9.72 -9.03 -6.70
C ARG A 187 -10.74 -8.15 -7.42
N ASN A 188 -11.41 -8.67 -8.44
CA ASN A 188 -12.42 -7.91 -9.19
C ASN A 188 -13.55 -7.36 -8.29
N GLY A 189 -13.91 -8.08 -7.22
CA GLY A 189 -14.89 -7.61 -6.23
C GLY A 189 -14.42 -6.36 -5.47
N SER A 190 -13.13 -6.26 -5.16
CA SER A 190 -12.52 -5.11 -4.50
C SER A 190 -12.34 -3.91 -5.44
N ALA A 191 -12.28 -4.14 -6.75
CA ALA A 191 -12.00 -3.10 -7.74
C ALA A 191 -12.99 -1.92 -7.69
N LYS A 192 -14.23 -2.16 -7.24
CA LYS A 192 -15.26 -1.13 -7.09
C LYS A 192 -14.92 -0.04 -6.06
N LYS A 193 -13.93 -0.28 -5.20
CA LYS A 193 -13.45 0.68 -4.19
C LYS A 193 -12.49 1.72 -4.80
N TYR A 194 -11.96 1.45 -5.99
CA TYR A 194 -10.96 2.27 -6.65
C TYR A 194 -11.56 3.02 -7.83
N GLU A 195 -11.26 4.30 -7.92
CA GLU A 195 -11.72 5.16 -9.01
C GLU A 195 -10.53 5.86 -9.66
N ASN A 196 -10.56 5.99 -10.99
CA ASN A 196 -9.53 6.74 -11.71
C ASN A 196 -9.50 8.20 -11.24
N GLY A 197 -8.32 8.68 -10.91
CA GLY A 197 -8.11 10.03 -10.39
C GLY A 197 -8.21 10.16 -8.87
N ALA A 198 -8.76 9.17 -8.16
CA ALA A 198 -8.81 9.16 -6.71
C ALA A 198 -7.41 9.03 -6.10
N THR A 199 -7.23 9.61 -4.92
CA THR A 199 -6.02 9.43 -4.10
C THR A 199 -6.30 8.41 -3.02
N ILE A 200 -5.40 7.47 -2.86
CA ILE A 200 -5.44 6.43 -1.81
C ILE A 200 -4.17 6.46 -0.99
N ASP A 201 -4.24 5.96 0.21
CA ASP A 201 -3.09 5.80 1.09
C ASP A 201 -2.46 4.41 0.85
N VAL A 202 -1.15 4.39 0.61
CA VAL A 202 -0.37 3.18 0.38
C VAL A 202 0.65 3.05 1.49
N MET A 203 0.57 1.96 2.24
CA MET A 203 1.53 1.60 3.28
C MET A 203 2.42 0.47 2.77
N PHE A 204 3.73 0.62 2.94
CA PHE A 204 4.73 -0.38 2.57
C PHE A 204 5.00 -1.32 3.74
N ASN A 205 5.19 -2.62 3.48
CA ASN A 205 5.49 -3.66 4.46
C ASN A 205 4.56 -3.67 5.69
N PRO A 206 3.23 -3.74 5.53
CA PRO A 206 2.26 -3.56 6.61
C PRO A 206 2.42 -4.54 7.78
N GLU A 207 3.13 -5.66 7.61
CA GLU A 207 3.32 -6.67 8.66
C GLU A 207 4.44 -6.32 9.64
N LYS A 208 5.37 -5.45 9.26
CA LYS A 208 6.46 -5.01 10.13
C LYS A 208 6.01 -4.04 11.23
N ASP A 209 4.82 -3.46 11.09
CA ASP A 209 4.37 -2.35 11.93
C ASP A 209 3.33 -2.73 12.98
N ARG A 210 3.14 -4.04 13.27
CA ARG A 210 2.12 -4.47 14.26
C ARG A 210 2.42 -4.01 15.70
N ASP A 211 3.68 -3.69 16.03
CA ASP A 211 4.12 -3.34 17.39
C ASP A 211 4.67 -1.92 17.56
N ILE A 212 4.75 -1.13 16.50
CA ILE A 212 5.27 0.23 16.56
C ILE A 212 4.20 1.19 16.06
N ALA A 213 3.85 2.17 16.88
CA ALA A 213 2.98 3.27 16.48
C ALA A 213 3.37 3.75 15.09
N GLN A 214 2.44 3.60 14.15
CA GLN A 214 2.55 3.87 12.72
C GLN A 214 3.37 5.15 12.49
N LYS A 215 4.60 5.02 12.00
CA LYS A 215 5.35 6.19 11.56
C LYS A 215 4.68 6.69 10.30
N ASP A 216 4.23 7.94 10.32
CA ASP A 216 3.67 8.63 9.14
C ASP A 216 4.60 8.60 7.91
N SER A 217 5.87 8.23 8.10
CA SER A 217 6.89 8.09 7.05
C SER A 217 6.64 6.96 6.06
N ASP A 218 5.88 5.92 6.44
CA ASP A 218 5.68 4.72 5.61
C ASP A 218 4.35 4.76 4.85
N LEU A 219 3.57 5.81 5.06
CA LEU A 219 2.30 6.04 4.39
C LEU A 219 2.49 7.06 3.26
N ILE A 220 2.29 6.61 2.03
CA ILE A 220 2.43 7.45 0.84
C ILE A 220 1.09 7.57 0.14
N GLN A 221 0.67 8.81 -0.09
CA GLN A 221 -0.50 9.08 -0.92
C GLN A 221 -0.16 8.87 -2.39
N MET A 222 -0.95 8.04 -3.06
CA MET A 222 -0.80 7.73 -4.47
C MET A 222 -2.10 7.96 -5.23
N LYS A 223 -1.98 8.51 -6.43
CA LYS A 223 -3.11 8.71 -7.33
C LYS A 223 -3.37 7.45 -8.16
N VAL A 224 -4.60 7.00 -8.22
CA VAL A 224 -5.04 5.95 -9.14
C VAL A 224 -5.06 6.52 -10.56
N VAL A 225 -4.15 6.07 -11.42
CA VAL A 225 -4.03 6.57 -12.80
C VAL A 225 -4.82 5.74 -13.77
N GLU A 226 -4.84 4.40 -13.56
CA GLU A 226 -5.48 3.48 -14.48
C GLU A 226 -5.95 2.23 -13.77
N LEU A 227 -7.16 1.76 -14.15
CA LEU A 227 -7.67 0.45 -13.80
C LEU A 227 -7.86 -0.36 -15.08
N SER A 228 -7.33 -1.57 -15.13
CA SER A 228 -7.51 -2.47 -16.26
C SER A 228 -7.75 -3.91 -15.79
N LYS A 229 -8.56 -4.66 -16.54
CA LYS A 229 -8.79 -6.08 -16.24
C LYS A 229 -7.57 -6.91 -16.62
N SER A 230 -7.16 -7.82 -15.74
CA SER A 230 -6.07 -8.76 -15.96
C SER A 230 -6.49 -10.14 -15.43
N GLY A 231 -7.07 -10.95 -16.30
CA GLY A 231 -7.62 -12.25 -15.91
C GLY A 231 -8.72 -12.15 -14.84
N GLY A 232 -8.56 -12.86 -13.72
CA GLY A 232 -9.48 -12.85 -12.57
C GLY A 232 -9.31 -11.68 -11.62
N LYS A 233 -8.37 -10.74 -11.91
CA LYS A 233 -8.04 -9.59 -11.08
C LYS A 233 -8.16 -8.28 -11.86
N THR A 234 -8.15 -7.18 -11.11
CA THR A 234 -8.04 -5.84 -11.66
C THR A 234 -6.65 -5.32 -11.36
N LYS A 235 -5.94 -4.90 -12.40
CA LYS A 235 -4.65 -4.23 -12.31
C LYS A 235 -4.88 -2.75 -12.01
N LEU A 236 -4.24 -2.25 -10.97
CA LEU A 236 -4.18 -0.86 -10.58
C LEU A 236 -2.82 -0.30 -10.99
N LEU A 237 -2.82 0.89 -11.58
CA LEU A 237 -1.63 1.69 -11.80
C LEU A 237 -1.75 2.93 -10.89
N LEU A 238 -0.86 3.03 -9.91
CA LEU A 238 -0.80 4.10 -8.93
C LEU A 238 0.41 4.97 -9.23
N GLU A 239 0.27 6.30 -9.09
CA GLU A 239 1.32 7.28 -9.35
C GLU A 239 1.64 8.06 -8.08
N SER A 240 2.92 8.30 -7.82
CA SER A 240 3.39 9.22 -6.79
C SER A 240 4.61 10.01 -7.26
N ASN A 241 4.83 11.18 -6.65
CA ASN A 241 6.03 11.98 -6.77
C ASN A 241 6.73 12.15 -5.42
N ARG A 242 6.29 11.44 -4.38
CA ARG A 242 6.90 11.50 -3.05
C ARG A 242 8.08 10.56 -2.98
N TYR A 243 9.17 11.07 -2.43
CA TYR A 243 10.34 10.24 -2.09
C TYR A 243 10.04 9.37 -0.85
N PHE A 244 10.55 8.15 -0.86
CA PHE A 244 10.68 7.33 0.34
C PHE A 244 12.00 6.55 0.29
N ASP A 245 12.52 6.21 1.46
CA ASP A 245 13.78 5.49 1.57
C ASP A 245 13.67 4.07 0.98
N GLY A 246 14.70 3.66 0.21
CA GLY A 246 14.69 2.37 -0.48
C GLY A 246 14.00 2.34 -1.85
N ILE A 247 13.44 3.46 -2.34
CA ILE A 247 12.81 3.53 -3.67
C ILE A 247 13.75 3.05 -4.79
N GLY A 248 15.05 3.23 -4.65
CA GLY A 248 16.05 2.83 -5.65
C GLY A 248 16.30 1.32 -5.74
N SER A 249 16.11 0.57 -4.67
CA SER A 249 16.47 -0.84 -4.57
C SER A 249 15.30 -1.82 -4.64
N MET A 250 14.10 -1.39 -4.27
CA MET A 250 12.91 -2.27 -4.22
C MET A 250 12.31 -2.48 -5.60
N ARG A 251 11.94 -3.71 -5.95
CA ARG A 251 11.19 -4.03 -7.18
C ARG A 251 9.79 -4.54 -6.87
N SER A 252 9.64 -5.42 -5.91
CA SER A 252 8.36 -5.87 -5.38
C SER A 252 8.34 -5.70 -3.87
N VAL A 253 7.20 -5.34 -3.30
CA VAL A 253 7.05 -5.09 -1.87
C VAL A 253 5.59 -5.33 -1.45
N PRO A 254 5.34 -5.96 -0.29
CA PRO A 254 4.01 -6.01 0.27
C PRO A 254 3.47 -4.61 0.52
N VAL A 255 2.23 -4.34 0.10
CA VAL A 255 1.58 -3.04 0.29
C VAL A 255 0.16 -3.21 0.80
N ARG A 256 -0.27 -2.28 1.62
CA ARG A 256 -1.67 -2.08 2.00
C ARG A 256 -2.20 -0.85 1.28
N LEU A 257 -3.27 -1.06 0.52
CA LEU A 257 -3.95 -0.02 -0.24
C LEU A 257 -5.22 0.38 0.52
N THR A 258 -5.21 1.54 1.18
CA THR A 258 -6.33 2.03 1.98
C THR A 258 -7.13 3.05 1.18
N THR A 259 -8.39 2.71 0.89
CA THR A 259 -9.32 3.56 0.12
C THR A 259 -10.20 4.42 1.03
N PHE A 260 -10.38 4.00 2.27
CA PHE A 260 -11.15 4.73 3.26
C PHE A 260 -10.58 4.49 4.65
N ASN A 261 -10.45 5.56 5.41
CA ASN A 261 -10.11 5.52 6.82
C ASN A 261 -10.92 6.57 7.57
N ALA A 262 -11.61 6.17 8.63
CA ALA A 262 -12.35 7.07 9.50
C ALA A 262 -12.16 6.69 10.96
N ARG A 263 -11.94 7.69 11.79
CA ARG A 263 -11.87 7.55 13.25
C ARG A 263 -13.10 8.19 13.87
N GLY A 264 -13.73 7.53 14.83
CA GLY A 264 -14.90 8.04 15.48
C GLY A 264 -15.50 7.08 16.49
N LEU A 265 -16.69 7.42 16.99
CA LEU A 265 -17.44 6.53 17.86
C LEU A 265 -18.02 5.38 17.05
N ILE A 266 -17.69 4.17 17.46
CA ILE A 266 -18.26 2.94 16.91
C ILE A 266 -19.59 2.68 17.63
N LEU A 267 -20.65 2.57 16.85
CA LEU A 267 -22.00 2.28 17.34
C LEU A 267 -22.48 0.95 16.75
N GLU A 268 -23.17 0.17 17.59
CA GLU A 268 -23.87 -1.01 17.12
C GLU A 268 -24.98 -0.62 16.13
N LYS A 269 -25.05 -1.31 15.00
CA LYS A 269 -26.07 -1.03 13.97
C LYS A 269 -27.49 -1.11 14.52
N SER A 270 -27.74 -1.97 15.50
CA SER A 270 -29.01 -2.15 16.19
C SER A 270 -29.41 -0.95 17.04
N SER A 271 -28.47 -0.08 17.45
CA SER A 271 -28.73 1.13 18.23
C SER A 271 -29.17 2.32 17.35
N ILE A 272 -29.03 2.20 16.01
CA ILE A 272 -29.42 3.26 15.08
C ILE A 272 -30.93 3.21 14.87
N THR A 273 -31.61 4.32 15.16
CA THR A 273 -33.06 4.46 15.02
C THR A 273 -33.43 5.70 14.20
N LYS A 274 -34.70 5.78 13.79
CA LYS A 274 -35.26 6.97 13.13
C LYS A 274 -36.32 7.59 14.04
N LEU A 275 -36.20 8.89 14.29
CA LEU A 275 -37.19 9.71 14.98
C LEU A 275 -37.50 10.91 14.08
N ASP A 276 -38.76 11.13 13.75
CA ASP A 276 -39.23 12.22 12.89
C ASP A 276 -38.47 12.33 11.55
N GLY A 277 -38.16 11.17 10.94
CA GLY A 277 -37.42 11.10 9.68
C GLY A 277 -35.90 11.30 9.80
N LYS A 278 -35.39 11.64 10.98
CA LYS A 278 -33.95 11.81 11.25
C LYS A 278 -33.36 10.54 11.83
N THR A 279 -32.20 10.14 11.31
CA THR A 279 -31.43 9.00 11.83
C THR A 279 -30.59 9.44 13.02
N GLY A 280 -30.59 8.66 14.12
CA GLY A 280 -29.84 8.97 15.33
C GLY A 280 -29.76 7.78 16.27
N VAL A 281 -29.22 8.00 17.47
CA VAL A 281 -29.13 7.05 18.58
C VAL A 281 -29.67 7.70 19.85
N TYR A 282 -30.26 6.89 20.71
CA TYR A 282 -30.62 7.35 22.05
C TYR A 282 -29.40 7.27 22.98
N VAL A 283 -29.09 8.36 23.65
CA VAL A 283 -28.02 8.43 24.65
C VAL A 283 -28.62 8.40 26.02
N LYS A 284 -28.10 7.54 26.91
CA LYS A 284 -28.49 7.54 28.33
C LYS A 284 -27.75 8.69 29.01
N ASP A 285 -28.49 9.69 29.43
CA ASP A 285 -27.93 10.77 30.24
C ASP A 285 -27.55 10.24 31.63
N LYS A 286 -26.33 10.53 32.07
CA LYS A 286 -25.92 10.28 33.46
C LYS A 286 -26.41 11.48 34.28
N LYS A 287 -27.57 11.32 34.93
CA LYS A 287 -27.92 12.19 36.04
C LYS A 287 -27.12 11.82 37.27
#